data_ae597ba743acac1380acfc2532a11c75
#
_entry.id   ae597ba743acac1380acfc2532a11c75
#
_cell.length_a   1.000
_cell.length_b   1.000
_cell.length_c   1.000
_cell.angle_alpha   90.00
_cell.angle_beta   90.00
_cell.angle_gamma   90.00
#
_symmetry.space_group_name_H-M   'P 1'
#
loop_
_entity.id
_entity.type
_entity.pdbx_description
1 polymer ?
#
loop_
_entity_poly.entity_id
_entity_poly.type
_entity_poly.pdbx_seq_one_letter_code
_entity_poly.pdbx_strand_id
1 'polypeptide(L)'
;SATNEEVIEAAKAANAHTFISGFPSGYSTVLGERGVTLSGGQRQRIAIARAIVKQPSILILDEATSALDAESEKIVQEALDNVCKGKTVLVIAHRLSTIRHANMIAVISGGKVVETGTHDQLKNKKEGIYSYLIRQQETTT
;
A
#
# COMPACT_ATOMS: atom_id res chain seq x y z
N SER A 1 4.47 -22.58 9.38
CA SER A 1 3.37 -21.83 10.01
C SER A 1 3.94 -20.69 10.84
N ALA A 2 3.26 -19.56 10.93
CA ALA A 2 3.64 -18.46 11.81
C ALA A 2 3.24 -18.75 13.25
N THR A 3 4.00 -18.25 14.22
CA THR A 3 3.63 -18.30 15.64
C THR A 3 2.60 -17.20 15.96
N ASN A 4 1.92 -17.29 17.09
CA ASN A 4 0.99 -16.26 17.54
C ASN A 4 1.69 -14.91 17.75
N GLU A 5 2.91 -14.94 18.27
CA GLU A 5 3.73 -13.75 18.48
C GLU A 5 4.06 -13.07 17.14
N GLU A 6 4.46 -13.82 16.12
CA GLU A 6 4.73 -13.29 14.77
C GLU A 6 3.48 -12.68 14.14
N VAL A 7 2.31 -13.28 14.35
CA VAL A 7 1.02 -12.74 13.86
C VAL A 7 0.69 -11.41 14.55
N ILE A 8 0.87 -11.33 15.87
CA ILE A 8 0.61 -10.10 16.64
C ILE A 8 1.58 -8.98 16.23
N GLU A 9 2.87 -9.28 16.08
CA GLU A 9 3.85 -8.28 15.65
C GLU A 9 3.57 -7.78 14.22
N ALA A 10 3.18 -8.66 13.29
CA ALA A 10 2.75 -8.26 11.96
C ALA A 10 1.50 -7.36 12.00
N ALA A 11 0.54 -7.68 12.84
CA ALA A 11 -0.67 -6.86 13.01
C ALA A 11 -0.36 -5.48 13.62
N LYS A 12 0.56 -5.39 14.58
CA LYS A 12 1.03 -4.11 15.14
C LYS A 12 1.71 -3.26 14.05
N ALA A 13 2.62 -3.86 13.29
CA ALA A 13 3.32 -3.17 12.21
C ALA A 13 2.37 -2.63 11.12
N ALA A 14 1.27 -3.33 10.87
CA ALA A 14 0.23 -2.94 9.90
C ALA A 14 -0.91 -2.08 10.50
N ASN A 15 -0.77 -1.56 11.71
CA ASN A 15 -1.83 -0.80 12.43
C ASN A 15 -3.16 -1.57 12.57
N ALA A 16 -3.11 -2.89 12.68
CA ALA A 16 -4.29 -3.74 12.77
C ALA A 16 -4.55 -4.28 14.19
N HIS A 17 -3.53 -4.33 15.04
CA HIS A 17 -3.61 -4.95 16.37
C HIS A 17 -4.73 -4.36 17.23
N THR A 18 -4.86 -3.06 17.30
CA THR A 18 -5.82 -2.38 18.18
C THR A 18 -7.26 -2.76 17.85
N PHE A 19 -7.66 -2.69 16.59
CA PHE A 19 -9.04 -3.04 16.24
C PHE A 19 -9.30 -4.55 16.29
N ILE A 20 -8.30 -5.41 15.97
CA ILE A 20 -8.45 -6.87 16.11
C ILE A 20 -8.65 -7.24 17.57
N SER A 21 -7.84 -6.69 18.47
CA SER A 21 -7.95 -6.94 19.90
C SER A 21 -9.25 -6.40 20.51
N GLY A 22 -9.87 -5.41 19.88
CA GLY A 22 -11.15 -4.85 20.27
C GLY A 22 -12.36 -5.71 19.91
N PHE A 23 -12.23 -6.71 19.08
CA PHE A 23 -13.32 -7.65 18.81
C PHE A 23 -13.57 -8.59 20.01
N PRO A 24 -14.82 -9.03 20.24
CA PRO A 24 -15.13 -9.92 21.37
C PRO A 24 -14.27 -11.19 21.42
N SER A 25 -13.91 -11.75 20.27
CA SER A 25 -13.06 -12.95 20.17
C SER A 25 -11.61 -12.61 19.74
N GLY A 26 -11.22 -11.33 19.72
CA GLY A 26 -9.87 -10.90 19.35
C GLY A 26 -9.38 -11.53 18.04
N TYR A 27 -8.20 -12.13 18.07
CA TYR A 27 -7.59 -12.82 16.93
C TYR A 27 -8.31 -14.11 16.50
N SER A 28 -9.20 -14.64 17.33
CA SER A 28 -10.05 -15.80 17.00
C SER A 28 -11.36 -15.39 16.31
N THR A 29 -11.54 -14.11 16.02
CA THR A 29 -12.73 -13.58 15.35
C THR A 29 -12.85 -14.15 13.95
N VAL A 30 -14.03 -14.69 13.60
CA VAL A 30 -14.35 -15.17 12.26
C VAL A 30 -14.80 -14.01 11.39
N LEU A 31 -14.19 -13.88 10.22
CA LEU A 31 -14.54 -12.89 9.20
C LEU A 31 -15.35 -13.55 8.07
N GLY A 32 -16.27 -12.82 7.45
CA GLY A 32 -17.06 -13.28 6.31
C GLY A 32 -18.55 -13.06 6.49
N GLU A 33 -19.40 -13.72 5.67
CA GLU A 33 -20.84 -13.49 5.61
C GLU A 33 -21.58 -13.68 6.95
N ARG A 34 -21.04 -14.53 7.83
CA ARG A 34 -21.59 -14.79 9.17
C ARG A 34 -20.73 -14.25 10.29
N GLY A 35 -19.69 -13.48 9.96
CA GLY A 35 -18.75 -12.93 10.92
C GLY A 35 -18.79 -11.41 10.98
N VAL A 36 -17.73 -10.83 11.57
CA VAL A 36 -17.59 -9.38 11.69
C VAL A 36 -17.35 -8.75 10.32
N THR A 37 -18.06 -7.65 10.05
CA THR A 37 -17.88 -6.83 8.85
C THR A 37 -16.75 -5.82 9.10
N LEU A 38 -15.75 -5.81 8.22
CA LEU A 38 -14.61 -4.89 8.28
C LEU A 38 -14.82 -3.69 7.33
N SER A 39 -14.33 -2.51 7.74
CA SER A 39 -14.17 -1.37 6.83
C SER A 39 -13.13 -1.68 5.75
N GLY A 40 -13.12 -0.89 4.67
CA GLY A 40 -12.10 -1.02 3.61
C GLY A 40 -10.68 -0.87 4.13
N GLY A 41 -10.44 0.12 4.99
CA GLY A 41 -9.13 0.34 5.62
C GLY A 41 -8.72 -0.77 6.59
N GLN A 42 -9.65 -1.34 7.34
CA GLN A 42 -9.38 -2.49 8.20
C GLN A 42 -9.01 -3.74 7.39
N ARG A 43 -9.76 -4.04 6.31
CA ARG A 43 -9.42 -5.14 5.40
C ARG A 43 -8.03 -4.97 4.81
N GLN A 44 -7.69 -3.77 4.38
CA GLN A 44 -6.39 -3.49 3.78
C GLN A 44 -5.25 -3.67 4.78
N ARG A 45 -5.41 -3.21 6.02
CA ARG A 45 -4.40 -3.39 7.08
C ARG A 45 -4.20 -4.87 7.45
N ILE A 46 -5.24 -5.66 7.45
CA ILE A 46 -5.13 -7.13 7.62
C ILE A 46 -4.39 -7.76 6.44
N ALA A 47 -4.69 -7.32 5.21
CA ALA A 47 -3.97 -7.80 4.02
C ALA A 47 -2.47 -7.49 4.09
N ILE A 48 -2.11 -6.28 4.55
CA ILE A 48 -0.72 -5.88 4.79
C ILE A 48 -0.07 -6.80 5.84
N ALA A 49 -0.72 -7.01 6.98
CA ALA A 49 -0.22 -7.89 8.04
C ALA A 49 0.03 -9.32 7.52
N ARG A 50 -0.89 -9.86 6.73
CA ARG A 50 -0.75 -11.18 6.11
C ARG A 50 0.43 -11.25 5.14
N ALA A 51 0.71 -10.18 4.41
CA ALA A 51 1.84 -10.13 3.49
C ALA A 51 3.19 -10.13 4.22
N ILE A 52 3.28 -9.45 5.39
CA ILE A 52 4.55 -9.25 6.09
C ILE A 52 4.85 -10.29 7.18
N VAL A 53 3.89 -11.10 7.60
CA VAL A 53 4.07 -12.07 8.69
C VAL A 53 5.22 -13.05 8.43
N LYS A 54 5.51 -13.37 7.17
CA LYS A 54 6.63 -14.22 6.75
C LYS A 54 7.94 -13.45 6.52
N GLN A 55 7.98 -12.16 6.87
CA GLN A 55 9.15 -11.29 6.72
C GLN A 55 9.76 -11.29 5.31
N PRO A 56 8.98 -11.06 4.25
CA PRO A 56 9.50 -11.08 2.87
C PRO A 56 10.51 -9.95 2.66
N SER A 57 11.52 -10.20 1.81
CA SER A 57 12.48 -9.18 1.39
C SER A 57 11.94 -8.26 0.30
N ILE A 58 10.95 -8.73 -0.45
CA ILE A 58 10.32 -8.01 -1.55
C ILE A 58 8.82 -7.93 -1.27
N LEU A 59 8.27 -6.72 -1.35
CA LEU A 59 6.83 -6.46 -1.27
C LEU A 59 6.32 -5.94 -2.61
N ILE A 60 5.17 -6.43 -3.03
CA ILE A 60 4.45 -5.92 -4.20
C ILE A 60 3.15 -5.30 -3.70
N LEU A 61 2.98 -4.01 -3.98
CA LEU A 61 1.81 -3.23 -3.60
C LEU A 61 1.04 -2.85 -4.88
N ASP A 62 -0.12 -3.45 -5.06
CA ASP A 62 -0.99 -3.18 -6.20
C ASP A 62 -2.20 -2.34 -5.74
N GLU A 63 -2.17 -1.04 -6.04
CA GLU A 63 -3.23 -0.07 -5.69
C GLU A 63 -3.68 -0.12 -4.22
N ALA A 64 -2.72 -0.23 -3.30
CA ALA A 64 -2.96 -0.53 -1.88
C ALA A 64 -3.85 0.50 -1.14
N THR A 65 -4.02 1.71 -1.67
CA THR A 65 -4.84 2.78 -1.07
C THR A 65 -6.02 3.20 -1.96
N SER A 66 -6.25 2.53 -3.09
CA SER A 66 -7.38 2.85 -3.97
C SER A 66 -8.72 2.59 -3.27
N ALA A 67 -9.74 3.40 -3.59
CA ALA A 67 -11.10 3.29 -3.06
C ALA A 67 -11.25 3.42 -1.52
N LEU A 68 -10.27 4.01 -0.83
CA LEU A 68 -10.36 4.37 0.59
C LEU A 68 -10.78 5.84 0.75
N ASP A 69 -11.52 6.14 1.85
CA ASP A 69 -11.71 7.53 2.29
C ASP A 69 -10.39 8.13 2.80
N ALA A 70 -10.33 9.46 2.93
CA ALA A 70 -9.09 10.17 3.26
C ALA A 70 -8.48 9.77 4.61
N GLU A 71 -9.31 9.50 5.62
CA GLU A 71 -8.84 9.08 6.95
C GLU A 71 -8.27 7.66 6.88
N SER A 72 -9.00 6.74 6.29
CA SER A 72 -8.54 5.36 6.09
C SER A 72 -7.29 5.29 5.23
N GLU A 73 -7.20 6.11 4.17
CA GLU A 73 -6.01 6.21 3.32
C GLU A 73 -4.78 6.60 4.13
N LYS A 74 -4.90 7.62 5.02
CA LYS A 74 -3.79 8.06 5.87
C LYS A 74 -3.29 6.94 6.78
N ILE A 75 -4.20 6.24 7.47
CA ILE A 75 -3.84 5.16 8.39
C ILE A 75 -3.18 3.99 7.64
N VAL A 76 -3.69 3.63 6.46
CA VAL A 76 -3.10 2.58 5.62
C VAL A 76 -1.74 3.01 5.09
N GLN A 77 -1.58 4.27 4.67
CA GLN A 77 -0.30 4.78 4.19
C GLN A 77 0.76 4.77 5.29
N GLU A 78 0.42 5.16 6.52
CA GLU A 78 1.33 5.05 7.68
C GLU A 78 1.77 3.60 7.93
N ALA A 79 0.85 2.64 7.82
CA ALA A 79 1.18 1.22 7.91
C ALA A 79 2.12 0.76 6.80
N LEU A 80 1.86 1.15 5.56
CA LEU A 80 2.71 0.85 4.40
C LEU A 80 4.12 1.43 4.58
N ASP A 81 4.22 2.69 4.98
CA ASP A 81 5.52 3.36 5.22
C ASP A 81 6.34 2.63 6.28
N ASN A 82 5.67 2.12 7.31
CA ASN A 82 6.32 1.35 8.37
C ASN A 82 6.82 -0.01 7.88
N VAL A 83 5.98 -0.78 7.18
CA VAL A 83 6.33 -2.15 6.76
C VAL A 83 7.29 -2.20 5.57
N CYS A 84 7.38 -1.14 4.79
CA CYS A 84 8.28 -1.05 3.63
C CYS A 84 9.73 -0.73 4.00
N LYS A 85 9.99 -0.27 5.22
CA LYS A 85 11.36 0.09 5.66
C LYS A 85 12.32 -1.09 5.54
N GLY A 86 13.47 -0.86 4.90
CA GLY A 86 14.50 -1.87 4.73
C GLY A 86 14.16 -2.99 3.75
N LYS A 87 13.12 -2.84 2.94
CA LYS A 87 12.67 -3.83 1.95
C LYS A 87 12.74 -3.27 0.53
N THR A 88 12.82 -4.19 -0.43
CA THR A 88 12.57 -3.83 -1.84
C THR A 88 11.06 -3.82 -2.07
N VAL A 89 10.53 -2.69 -2.55
CA VAL A 89 9.10 -2.51 -2.74
C VAL A 89 8.81 -2.17 -4.19
N LEU A 90 7.97 -2.98 -4.82
CA LEU A 90 7.39 -2.70 -6.13
C LEU A 90 5.97 -2.17 -5.92
N VAL A 91 5.73 -0.94 -6.35
CA VAL A 91 4.42 -0.29 -6.22
C VAL A 91 3.78 -0.12 -7.58
N ILE A 92 2.56 -0.61 -7.73
CA ILE A 92 1.69 -0.32 -8.86
C ILE A 92 0.63 0.64 -8.37
N ALA A 93 0.65 1.88 -8.83
CA ALA A 93 -0.24 2.91 -8.35
C ALA A 93 -0.67 3.88 -9.45
N HIS A 94 -1.88 4.42 -9.28
CA HIS A 94 -2.43 5.46 -10.15
C HIS A 94 -2.41 6.84 -9.49
N ARG A 95 -2.15 6.92 -8.17
CA ARG A 95 -2.09 8.18 -7.44
C ARG A 95 -0.66 8.71 -7.37
N LEU A 96 -0.49 9.98 -7.73
CA LEU A 96 0.79 10.66 -7.69
C LEU A 96 1.43 10.65 -6.30
N SER A 97 0.63 10.85 -5.25
CA SER A 97 1.11 10.82 -3.86
C SER A 97 1.84 9.52 -3.49
N THR A 98 1.44 8.42 -4.10
CA THR A 98 2.03 7.10 -3.84
C THR A 98 3.38 6.91 -4.54
N ILE A 99 3.54 7.47 -5.74
CA ILE A 99 4.71 7.20 -6.59
C ILE A 99 5.80 8.27 -6.53
N ARG A 100 5.48 9.51 -6.16
CA ARG A 100 6.45 10.64 -6.17
C ARG A 100 7.69 10.43 -5.29
N HIS A 101 7.58 9.59 -4.25
CA HIS A 101 8.67 9.29 -3.32
C HIS A 101 9.44 8.00 -3.67
N ALA A 102 9.08 7.34 -4.77
CA ALA A 102 9.80 6.16 -5.22
C ALA A 102 11.25 6.49 -5.62
N ASN A 103 12.17 5.60 -5.30
CA ASN A 103 13.58 5.74 -5.70
C ASN A 103 13.73 5.68 -7.22
N MET A 104 12.89 4.90 -7.90
CA MET A 104 12.84 4.79 -9.34
C MET A 104 11.40 4.58 -9.80
N ILE A 105 10.99 5.27 -10.83
CA ILE A 105 9.70 5.15 -11.48
C ILE A 105 9.94 4.54 -12.86
N ALA A 106 9.15 3.54 -13.21
CA ALA A 106 9.12 2.96 -14.55
C ALA A 106 7.74 3.21 -15.17
N VAL A 107 7.71 3.82 -16.33
CA VAL A 107 6.48 4.04 -17.09
C VAL A 107 6.33 2.94 -18.11
N ILE A 108 5.19 2.25 -18.09
CA ILE A 108 4.88 1.14 -18.98
C ILE A 108 3.84 1.60 -20.00
N SER A 109 4.11 1.36 -21.25
CA SER A 109 3.18 1.59 -22.37
C SER A 109 3.35 0.51 -23.44
N GLY A 110 2.24 -0.05 -23.90
CA GLY A 110 2.25 -1.14 -24.90
C GLY A 110 3.05 -2.36 -24.46
N GLY A 111 3.03 -2.69 -23.15
CA GLY A 111 3.77 -3.83 -22.59
C GLY A 111 5.29 -3.63 -22.48
N LYS A 112 5.78 -2.41 -22.65
CA LYS A 112 7.20 -2.07 -22.59
C LYS A 112 7.45 -0.92 -21.60
N VAL A 113 8.62 -0.94 -20.96
CA VAL A 113 9.11 0.20 -20.20
C VAL A 113 9.58 1.28 -21.18
N VAL A 114 8.92 2.43 -21.18
CA VAL A 114 9.18 3.54 -22.11
C VAL A 114 9.92 4.70 -21.47
N GLU A 115 9.80 4.85 -20.14
CA GLU A 115 10.53 5.87 -19.38
C GLU A 115 10.95 5.28 -18.03
N THR A 116 12.13 5.69 -17.55
CA THR A 116 12.63 5.37 -16.19
C THR A 116 13.32 6.59 -15.59
N GLY A 117 13.17 6.78 -14.29
CA GLY A 117 13.83 7.87 -13.57
C GLY A 117 13.16 8.18 -12.24
N THR A 118 13.64 9.20 -11.56
CA THR A 118 12.98 9.75 -10.37
C THR A 118 11.79 10.63 -10.77
N HIS A 119 10.95 10.98 -9.79
CA HIS A 119 9.84 11.91 -10.01
C HIS A 119 10.32 13.21 -10.68
N ASP A 120 11.36 13.83 -10.13
CA ASP A 120 11.86 15.12 -10.62
C ASP A 120 12.44 15.03 -12.05
N GLN A 121 13.15 13.95 -12.34
CA GLN A 121 13.68 13.71 -13.70
C GLN A 121 12.56 13.55 -14.72
N LEU A 122 11.56 12.73 -14.40
CA LEU A 122 10.47 12.44 -15.32
C LEU A 122 9.45 13.58 -15.43
N LYS A 123 9.17 14.30 -14.34
CA LYS A 123 8.27 15.48 -14.34
C LYS A 123 8.78 16.57 -15.27
N ASN A 124 10.09 16.79 -15.31
CA ASN A 124 10.71 17.85 -16.12
C ASN A 124 10.99 17.43 -17.57
N LYS A 125 10.70 16.19 -17.94
CA LYS A 125 10.90 15.71 -19.30
C LYS A 125 9.86 16.30 -20.25
N LYS A 126 10.32 17.08 -21.25
CA LYS A 126 9.45 17.60 -22.29
C LYS A 126 8.83 16.43 -23.07
N GLU A 127 7.53 16.49 -23.32
CA GLU A 127 6.77 15.44 -24.05
C GLU A 127 6.83 14.03 -23.45
N GLY A 128 7.19 13.92 -22.15
CA GLY A 128 7.18 12.64 -21.44
C GLY A 128 5.77 12.17 -21.11
N ILE A 129 5.55 10.85 -21.13
CA ILE A 129 4.28 10.25 -20.72
C ILE A 129 4.04 10.52 -19.24
N TYR A 130 5.06 10.35 -18.40
CA TYR A 130 4.95 10.63 -16.98
C TYR A 130 4.59 12.08 -16.69
N SER A 131 5.27 13.04 -17.33
CA SER A 131 4.98 14.46 -17.18
C SER A 131 3.56 14.84 -17.62
N TYR A 132 3.04 14.17 -18.64
CA TYR A 132 1.66 14.32 -19.08
C TYR A 132 0.66 13.80 -18.03
N LEU A 133 0.87 12.59 -17.50
CA LEU A 133 0.01 12.00 -16.47
C LEU A 133 -0.04 12.85 -15.19
N ILE A 134 1.10 13.41 -14.78
CA ILE A 134 1.18 14.30 -13.62
C ILE A 134 0.32 15.55 -13.83
N ARG A 135 0.46 16.21 -14.97
CA ARG A 135 -0.34 17.41 -15.30
C ARG A 135 -1.85 17.12 -15.29
N GLN A 136 -2.26 15.95 -15.79
CA GLN A 136 -3.67 15.56 -15.77
C GLN A 136 -4.20 15.41 -14.32
N GLN A 137 -3.43 14.83 -13.42
CA GLN A 137 -3.84 14.67 -12.02
C GLN A 137 -3.86 16.01 -11.26
N GLU A 138 -2.89 16.88 -11.50
CA GLU A 138 -2.83 18.22 -10.88
C GLU A 138 -3.98 19.14 -11.34
N THR A 139 -4.56 18.91 -12.52
CA THR A 139 -5.67 19.71 -13.07
C THR A 139 -7.05 19.23 -12.56
N THR A 140 -7.14 18.01 -12.05
CA THR A 140 -8.40 17.39 -11.60
C THR A 140 -8.65 17.57 -10.10
N THR A 141 -7.71 18.16 -9.37
CA THR A 141 -7.79 18.46 -7.92
C THR A 141 -8.07 19.93 -7.70
#